data_16196193a96539272873937c448cf95d
#
_entry.id   16196193a96539272873937c448cf95d
#
_cell.length_a   1.000
_cell.length_b   1.000
_cell.length_c   1.000
_cell.angle_alpha   90.00
_cell.angle_beta   90.00
_cell.angle_gamma   90.00
#
_symmetry.space_group_name_H-M   'P 1'
#
loop_
_entity.id
_entity.type
_entity.pdbx_description
1 polymer ?
#
loop_
_entity_poly.entity_id
_entity_poly.type
_entity_poly.pdbx_seq_one_letter_code
_entity_poly.pdbx_strand_id
1 'polypeptide(L)'
;KHDAIAQKLAKMAAQTFAIEAMVRYTSSLVDLDKKNDIRIEAAMAKLWGTERGWDIVDDTMQIRGGRGYETAQSLEARGEPGIPVERMMRDCRINTIFEGSTEIMRLFIAREALDPHLKIGGPVLNTTLPTEVRLKAAVQAAGRYALWYPRLWIPFLTCGSDDVARPFRREARRIRNDSRRLARRLFHAMLRHGPKLDKKQVLLGRFVDAGAELYAQTACLAWAGELIKKGEAGDAARLVETVKHFCQLSQATVKELFREVGRNSDSGGYQLARKLIHD
;
A
#
# COMPACT_ATOMS: atom_id res chain seq x y z
N LYS A 1 -28.04 -16.58 -10.32
CA LYS A 1 -26.72 -15.91 -10.25
C LYS A 1 -26.75 -15.00 -9.02
N HIS A 2 -25.82 -15.20 -8.11
CA HIS A 2 -25.82 -14.51 -6.81
C HIS A 2 -24.90 -13.28 -6.89
N ASP A 3 -25.45 -12.09 -6.73
CA ASP A 3 -24.70 -10.84 -6.81
C ASP A 3 -23.53 -10.79 -5.80
N ALA A 4 -23.78 -11.19 -4.54
CA ALA A 4 -22.76 -11.23 -3.50
C ALA A 4 -21.52 -12.07 -3.88
N ILE A 5 -21.72 -13.21 -4.58
CA ILE A 5 -20.62 -14.04 -5.06
C ILE A 5 -19.94 -13.40 -6.27
N ALA A 6 -20.70 -12.79 -7.17
CA ALA A 6 -20.14 -12.08 -8.31
C ALA A 6 -19.20 -10.93 -7.88
N GLN A 7 -19.58 -10.16 -6.84
CA GLN A 7 -18.75 -9.10 -6.28
C GLN A 7 -17.44 -9.65 -5.68
N LYS A 8 -17.49 -10.75 -4.95
CA LYS A 8 -16.27 -11.41 -4.44
C LYS A 8 -15.35 -11.85 -5.59
N LEU A 9 -15.88 -12.52 -6.61
CA LEU A 9 -15.10 -12.95 -7.77
C LEU A 9 -14.46 -11.78 -8.51
N ALA A 10 -15.18 -10.68 -8.71
CA ALA A 10 -14.66 -9.48 -9.36
C ALA A 10 -13.52 -8.83 -8.52
N LYS A 11 -13.70 -8.73 -7.19
CA LYS A 11 -12.68 -8.24 -6.26
C LYS A 11 -11.44 -9.14 -6.31
N MET A 12 -11.61 -10.47 -6.21
CA MET A 12 -10.51 -11.43 -6.24
C MET A 12 -9.71 -11.33 -7.54
N ALA A 13 -10.39 -11.30 -8.71
CA ALA A 13 -9.71 -11.14 -10.00
C ALA A 13 -8.92 -9.84 -10.09
N ALA A 14 -9.51 -8.73 -9.63
CA ALA A 14 -8.86 -7.43 -9.63
C ALA A 14 -7.63 -7.38 -8.69
N GLN A 15 -7.74 -7.96 -7.50
CA GLN A 15 -6.63 -8.05 -6.53
C GLN A 15 -5.52 -8.99 -7.00
N THR A 16 -5.86 -10.12 -7.63
CA THR A 16 -4.85 -11.05 -8.19
C THR A 16 -4.03 -10.36 -9.28
N PHE A 17 -4.69 -9.64 -10.19
CA PHE A 17 -3.99 -8.83 -11.19
C PHE A 17 -3.08 -7.79 -10.55
N ALA A 18 -3.54 -7.13 -9.48
CA ALA A 18 -2.78 -6.11 -8.79
C ALA A 18 -1.54 -6.67 -8.07
N ILE A 19 -1.64 -7.85 -7.44
CA ILE A 19 -0.49 -8.55 -6.85
C ILE A 19 0.56 -8.86 -7.93
N GLU A 20 0.13 -9.45 -9.05
CA GLU A 20 1.03 -9.73 -10.16
C GLU A 20 1.68 -8.46 -10.72
N ALA A 21 0.89 -7.41 -10.92
CA ALA A 21 1.39 -6.13 -11.41
C ALA A 21 2.45 -5.52 -10.48
N MET A 22 2.23 -5.56 -9.15
CA MET A 22 3.20 -5.06 -8.17
C MET A 22 4.51 -5.83 -8.22
N VAL A 23 4.44 -7.17 -8.27
CA VAL A 23 5.64 -8.01 -8.34
C VAL A 23 6.43 -7.71 -9.61
N ARG A 24 5.77 -7.70 -10.76
CA ARG A 24 6.41 -7.42 -12.06
C ARG A 24 7.00 -6.02 -12.13
N TYR A 25 6.26 -5.01 -11.66
CA TYR A 25 6.73 -3.64 -11.65
C TYR A 25 7.95 -3.48 -10.73
N THR A 26 7.91 -4.03 -9.51
CA THR A 26 9.02 -3.98 -8.56
C THR A 26 10.27 -4.68 -9.12
N SER A 27 10.11 -5.86 -9.71
CA SER A 27 11.22 -6.60 -10.34
C SER A 27 11.83 -5.83 -11.51
N SER A 28 11.00 -5.19 -12.35
CA SER A 28 11.47 -4.41 -13.48
C SER A 28 12.36 -3.22 -13.09
N LEU A 29 12.17 -2.65 -11.89
CA LEU A 29 13.02 -1.57 -11.39
C LEU A 29 14.47 -2.02 -11.15
N VAL A 30 14.67 -3.28 -10.73
CA VAL A 30 16.00 -3.89 -10.57
C VAL A 30 16.59 -4.26 -11.90
N ASP A 31 15.76 -4.75 -12.83
CA ASP A 31 16.23 -5.13 -14.18
C ASP A 31 16.70 -3.91 -14.96
N LEU A 32 16.07 -2.75 -14.78
CA LEU A 32 16.47 -1.49 -15.40
C LEU A 32 17.82 -0.97 -14.88
N ASP A 33 18.04 -1.02 -13.58
CA ASP A 33 19.31 -0.68 -12.95
C ASP A 33 19.46 -1.47 -11.64
N LYS A 34 20.47 -2.37 -11.60
CA LYS A 34 20.80 -3.17 -10.40
C LYS A 34 21.18 -2.35 -9.16
N LYS A 35 21.45 -1.04 -9.33
CA LYS A 35 21.77 -0.12 -8.22
C LYS A 35 20.55 0.57 -7.65
N ASN A 36 19.37 0.39 -8.24
CA ASN A 36 18.13 0.96 -7.72
C ASN A 36 17.85 0.44 -6.30
N ASP A 37 17.63 1.35 -5.40
CA ASP A 37 17.18 1.02 -4.04
C ASP A 37 15.66 0.79 -4.05
N ILE A 38 15.25 -0.47 -4.09
CA ILE A 38 13.86 -0.89 -4.13
C ILE A 38 13.32 -1.37 -2.78
N ARG A 39 14.00 -1.06 -1.67
CA ARG A 39 13.62 -1.58 -0.36
C ARG A 39 12.19 -1.24 0.03
N ILE A 40 11.72 -0.03 -0.26
CA ILE A 40 10.36 0.41 0.03
C ILE A 40 9.36 -0.32 -0.89
N GLU A 41 9.63 -0.37 -2.18
CA GLU A 41 8.78 -1.01 -3.18
C GLU A 41 8.61 -2.51 -2.91
N ALA A 42 9.71 -3.20 -2.64
CA ALA A 42 9.70 -4.62 -2.29
C ALA A 42 8.94 -4.88 -0.99
N ALA A 43 9.15 -4.02 0.02
CA ALA A 43 8.43 -4.10 1.29
C ALA A 43 6.93 -3.86 1.12
N MET A 44 6.53 -2.88 0.31
CA MET A 44 5.12 -2.63 -0.01
C MET A 44 4.49 -3.79 -0.79
N ALA A 45 5.21 -4.35 -1.77
CA ALA A 45 4.74 -5.51 -2.54
C ALA A 45 4.53 -6.73 -1.64
N LYS A 46 5.47 -7.01 -0.71
CA LYS A 46 5.34 -8.08 0.27
C LYS A 46 4.16 -7.83 1.21
N LEU A 47 4.11 -6.68 1.86
CA LEU A 47 3.06 -6.32 2.82
C LEU A 47 1.67 -6.43 2.18
N TRP A 48 1.43 -5.68 1.14
CA TRP A 48 0.13 -5.60 0.48
C TRP A 48 -0.26 -6.91 -0.21
N GLY A 49 0.68 -7.55 -0.92
CA GLY A 49 0.44 -8.80 -1.64
C GLY A 49 0.06 -9.94 -0.72
N THR A 50 0.72 -10.07 0.45
CA THR A 50 0.39 -11.15 1.40
C THR A 50 -0.94 -10.93 2.12
N GLU A 51 -1.30 -9.68 2.45
CA GLU A 51 -2.62 -9.37 3.03
C GLU A 51 -3.75 -9.61 2.01
N ARG A 52 -3.58 -9.13 0.77
CA ARG A 52 -4.59 -9.37 -0.29
C ARG A 52 -4.66 -10.85 -0.69
N GLY A 53 -3.53 -11.56 -0.70
CA GLY A 53 -3.49 -13.00 -0.92
C GLY A 53 -4.32 -13.75 0.14
N TRP A 54 -4.18 -13.36 1.40
CA TRP A 54 -5.01 -13.89 2.48
C TRP A 54 -6.50 -13.64 2.24
N ASP A 55 -6.88 -12.40 1.91
CA ASP A 55 -8.27 -12.03 1.61
C ASP A 55 -8.85 -12.89 0.46
N ILE A 56 -8.06 -13.15 -0.59
CA ILE A 56 -8.47 -13.96 -1.75
C ILE A 56 -8.72 -15.41 -1.33
N VAL A 57 -7.85 -15.99 -0.52
CA VAL A 57 -8.01 -17.38 -0.07
C VAL A 57 -9.18 -17.53 0.88
N ASP A 58 -9.38 -16.57 1.79
CA ASP A 58 -10.55 -16.52 2.69
C ASP A 58 -11.86 -16.40 1.90
N ASP A 59 -11.93 -15.47 0.95
CA ASP A 59 -13.09 -15.32 0.05
C ASP A 59 -13.32 -16.59 -0.78
N THR A 60 -12.27 -17.29 -1.20
CA THR A 60 -12.37 -18.59 -1.91
C THR A 60 -13.00 -19.66 -1.03
N MET A 61 -12.55 -19.76 0.22
CA MET A 61 -13.13 -20.70 1.19
C MET A 61 -14.60 -20.39 1.44
N GLN A 62 -14.93 -19.12 1.64
CA GLN A 62 -16.30 -18.66 1.87
C GLN A 62 -17.22 -18.97 0.69
N ILE A 63 -16.76 -18.77 -0.57
CA ILE A 63 -17.51 -19.09 -1.79
C ILE A 63 -17.79 -20.58 -1.91
N ARG A 64 -16.82 -21.42 -1.55
CA ARG A 64 -16.95 -22.87 -1.60
C ARG A 64 -17.80 -23.44 -0.44
N GLY A 65 -18.04 -22.66 0.60
CA GLY A 65 -18.79 -23.08 1.77
C GLY A 65 -18.12 -24.27 2.47
N GLY A 66 -18.90 -25.24 2.94
CA GLY A 66 -18.37 -26.44 3.62
C GLY A 66 -17.29 -27.19 2.83
N ARG A 67 -17.42 -27.25 1.51
CA ARG A 67 -16.40 -27.85 0.62
C ARG A 67 -15.04 -27.10 0.63
N GLY A 68 -15.03 -25.84 0.94
CA GLY A 68 -13.80 -25.06 1.11
C GLY A 68 -13.06 -25.38 2.42
N TYR A 69 -13.79 -25.83 3.43
CA TYR A 69 -13.29 -26.17 4.75
C TYR A 69 -12.78 -27.63 4.84
N GLU A 70 -13.30 -28.52 4.00
CA GLU A 70 -12.90 -29.93 3.97
C GLU A 70 -11.49 -30.10 3.38
N THR A 71 -10.81 -31.17 3.83
CA THR A 71 -9.53 -31.58 3.24
C THR A 71 -9.75 -32.12 1.82
N ALA A 72 -8.72 -32.04 0.97
CA ALA A 72 -8.74 -32.65 -0.36
C ALA A 72 -9.13 -34.14 -0.30
N GLN A 73 -8.58 -34.85 0.66
CA GLN A 73 -8.81 -36.29 0.86
C GLN A 73 -10.28 -36.59 1.21
N SER A 74 -10.92 -35.75 2.04
CA SER A 74 -12.34 -35.86 2.35
C SER A 74 -13.23 -35.64 1.11
N LEU A 75 -12.89 -34.68 0.26
CA LEU A 75 -13.60 -34.41 -0.99
C LEU A 75 -13.48 -35.58 -1.96
N GLU A 76 -12.26 -36.12 -2.15
CA GLU A 76 -11.97 -37.25 -3.04
C GLU A 76 -12.70 -38.54 -2.59
N ALA A 77 -12.77 -38.76 -1.31
CA ALA A 77 -13.51 -39.93 -0.74
C ALA A 77 -15.00 -39.90 -1.07
N ARG A 78 -15.56 -38.75 -1.42
CA ARG A 78 -16.95 -38.57 -1.90
C ARG A 78 -17.08 -38.49 -3.42
N GLY A 79 -15.99 -38.64 -4.16
CA GLY A 79 -15.98 -38.53 -5.61
C GLY A 79 -15.98 -37.10 -6.12
N GLU A 80 -15.64 -36.10 -5.29
CA GLU A 80 -15.52 -34.71 -5.67
C GLU A 80 -14.02 -34.35 -5.96
N PRO A 81 -13.75 -33.30 -6.77
CA PRO A 81 -12.36 -32.84 -6.97
C PRO A 81 -11.71 -32.41 -5.65
N GLY A 82 -10.55 -32.95 -5.34
CA GLY A 82 -9.76 -32.66 -4.14
C GLY A 82 -9.06 -31.31 -4.18
N ILE A 83 -9.81 -30.22 -4.15
CA ILE A 83 -9.25 -28.86 -4.16
C ILE A 83 -8.93 -28.44 -2.71
N PRO A 84 -7.64 -28.32 -2.32
CA PRO A 84 -7.23 -28.19 -0.92
C PRO A 84 -7.28 -26.73 -0.42
N VAL A 85 -8.45 -26.08 -0.44
CA VAL A 85 -8.59 -24.67 -0.05
C VAL A 85 -8.23 -24.46 1.43
N GLU A 86 -8.58 -25.40 2.31
CA GLU A 86 -8.22 -25.34 3.74
C GLU A 86 -6.70 -25.34 3.95
N ARG A 87 -5.96 -26.10 3.13
CA ARG A 87 -4.50 -26.11 3.15
C ARG A 87 -3.94 -24.81 2.58
N MET A 88 -4.48 -24.33 1.45
CA MET A 88 -4.10 -23.04 0.86
C MET A 88 -4.22 -21.90 1.89
N MET A 89 -5.25 -21.93 2.75
CA MET A 89 -5.44 -20.95 3.81
C MET A 89 -4.29 -21.00 4.83
N ARG A 90 -3.93 -22.19 5.32
CA ARG A 90 -2.79 -22.35 6.25
C ARG A 90 -1.47 -21.91 5.62
N ASP A 91 -1.23 -22.34 4.39
CA ASP A 91 0.00 -22.00 3.65
C ASP A 91 0.08 -20.51 3.32
N CYS A 92 -1.05 -19.84 3.09
CA CYS A 92 -1.11 -18.40 2.86
C CYS A 92 -0.90 -17.57 4.15
N ARG A 93 -1.44 -18.05 5.29
CA ARG A 93 -1.41 -17.31 6.56
C ARG A 93 0.00 -17.00 7.04
N ILE A 94 0.92 -17.92 6.87
CA ILE A 94 2.31 -17.75 7.32
C ILE A 94 3.00 -16.57 6.63
N ASN A 95 2.60 -16.24 5.39
CA ASN A 95 3.21 -15.17 4.61
C ASN A 95 3.04 -13.78 5.25
N THR A 96 2.04 -13.58 6.10
CA THR A 96 1.85 -12.32 6.84
C THR A 96 2.66 -12.27 8.14
N ILE A 97 3.31 -13.37 8.53
CA ILE A 97 3.99 -13.53 9.82
C ILE A 97 5.50 -13.59 9.64
N PHE A 98 6.02 -14.44 8.73
CA PHE A 98 7.45 -14.67 8.57
C PHE A 98 8.12 -13.64 7.66
N GLU A 99 9.46 -13.57 7.72
CA GLU A 99 10.29 -12.63 6.92
C GLU A 99 9.82 -11.17 7.00
N GLY A 100 9.47 -10.76 8.21
CA GLY A 100 8.88 -9.46 8.51
C GLY A 100 7.36 -9.53 8.60
N SER A 101 6.83 -9.57 9.84
CA SER A 101 5.39 -9.53 10.04
C SER A 101 4.79 -8.24 9.47
N THR A 102 3.51 -8.29 9.16
CA THR A 102 2.75 -7.14 8.66
C THR A 102 3.02 -5.85 9.45
N GLU A 103 3.06 -5.93 10.80
CA GLU A 103 3.30 -4.78 11.67
C GLU A 103 4.74 -4.25 11.52
N ILE A 104 5.73 -5.16 11.48
CA ILE A 104 7.15 -4.79 11.32
C ILE A 104 7.39 -4.19 9.93
N MET A 105 6.75 -4.72 8.89
CA MET A 105 6.87 -4.16 7.54
C MET A 105 6.30 -2.74 7.47
N ARG A 106 5.17 -2.47 8.14
CA ARG A 106 4.63 -1.11 8.24
C ARG A 106 5.61 -0.15 8.90
N LEU A 107 6.25 -0.56 10.00
CA LEU A 107 7.24 0.28 10.70
C LEU A 107 8.49 0.50 9.84
N PHE A 108 8.96 -0.53 9.15
CA PHE A 108 10.10 -0.43 8.23
C PHE A 108 9.82 0.57 7.11
N ILE A 109 8.71 0.41 6.39
CA ILE A 109 8.32 1.31 5.29
C ILE A 109 8.16 2.75 5.80
N ALA A 110 7.51 2.93 6.96
CA ALA A 110 7.34 4.25 7.56
C ALA A 110 8.69 4.91 7.87
N ARG A 111 9.64 4.16 8.43
CA ARG A 111 10.99 4.64 8.74
C ARG A 111 11.73 5.06 7.48
N GLU A 112 11.76 4.21 6.46
CA GLU A 112 12.43 4.50 5.20
C GLU A 112 11.80 5.71 4.49
N ALA A 113 10.47 5.83 4.50
CA ALA A 113 9.77 6.99 3.93
C ALA A 113 10.05 8.30 4.69
N LEU A 114 10.27 8.24 6.00
CA LEU A 114 10.60 9.40 6.84
C LEU A 114 12.09 9.77 6.79
N ASP A 115 12.99 8.86 6.46
CA ASP A 115 14.44 9.06 6.51
C ASP A 115 14.93 10.32 5.77
N PRO A 116 14.47 10.65 4.54
CA PRO A 116 14.85 11.88 3.86
C PRO A 116 14.47 13.15 4.64
N HIS A 117 13.35 13.12 5.35
CA HIS A 117 12.89 14.23 6.18
C HIS A 117 13.65 14.31 7.50
N LEU A 118 14.00 13.16 8.09
CA LEU A 118 14.81 13.08 9.31
C LEU A 118 16.23 13.57 9.06
N LYS A 119 16.82 13.29 7.91
CA LYS A 119 18.13 13.83 7.50
C LYS A 119 18.13 15.34 7.39
N ILE A 120 17.01 15.95 6.97
CA ILE A 120 16.88 17.40 6.86
C ILE A 120 16.55 18.05 8.21
N GLY A 121 15.59 17.51 8.93
CA GLY A 121 15.05 18.08 10.16
C GLY A 121 15.76 17.65 11.45
N GLY A 122 16.43 16.49 11.43
CA GLY A 122 17.10 15.92 12.61
C GLY A 122 18.13 16.85 13.25
N PRO A 123 19.04 17.47 12.49
CA PRO A 123 20.01 18.42 13.05
C PRO A 123 19.34 19.63 13.72
N VAL A 124 18.17 20.07 13.27
CA VAL A 124 17.40 21.18 13.89
C VAL A 124 16.92 20.80 15.28
N LEU A 125 16.45 19.55 15.42
CA LEU A 125 15.86 19.03 16.65
C LEU A 125 16.90 18.48 17.64
N ASN A 126 18.12 18.25 17.19
CA ASN A 126 19.18 17.70 18.02
C ASN A 126 19.76 18.76 18.96
N THR A 127 19.38 18.70 20.23
CA THR A 127 19.80 19.65 21.26
C THR A 127 21.26 19.50 21.67
N THR A 128 21.96 18.42 21.29
CA THR A 128 23.40 18.22 21.59
C THR A 128 24.31 19.00 20.65
N LEU A 129 23.77 19.47 19.51
CA LEU A 129 24.51 20.25 18.52
C LEU A 129 24.60 21.74 18.94
N PRO A 130 25.71 22.44 18.60
CA PRO A 130 25.84 23.88 18.81
C PRO A 130 24.71 24.66 18.16
N THR A 131 24.29 25.76 18.78
CA THR A 131 23.16 26.59 18.31
C THR A 131 23.36 27.09 16.88
N GLU A 132 24.59 27.45 16.50
CA GLU A 132 24.92 27.89 15.14
C GLU A 132 24.68 26.81 14.09
N VAL A 133 25.05 25.55 14.37
CA VAL A 133 24.83 24.40 13.50
C VAL A 133 23.35 24.15 13.34
N ARG A 134 22.58 24.22 14.43
CA ARG A 134 21.13 24.06 14.43
C ARG A 134 20.43 25.16 13.64
N LEU A 135 20.88 26.41 13.80
CA LEU A 135 20.31 27.55 13.05
C LEU A 135 20.58 27.41 11.55
N LYS A 136 21.80 27.05 11.15
CA LYS A 136 22.16 26.80 9.76
C LYS A 136 21.30 25.66 9.16
N ALA A 137 21.11 24.56 9.89
CA ALA A 137 20.26 23.46 9.49
C ALA A 137 18.78 23.90 9.37
N ALA A 138 18.29 24.76 10.27
CA ALA A 138 16.94 25.30 10.21
C ALA A 138 16.70 26.15 8.95
N VAL A 139 17.65 27.02 8.60
CA VAL A 139 17.58 27.84 7.38
C VAL A 139 17.59 26.95 6.13
N GLN A 140 18.44 25.93 6.08
CA GLN A 140 18.48 24.97 4.96
C GLN A 140 17.17 24.18 4.85
N ALA A 141 16.65 23.68 5.98
CA ALA A 141 15.37 22.98 6.03
C ALA A 141 14.21 23.88 5.55
N ALA A 142 14.16 25.12 6.05
CA ALA A 142 13.14 26.10 5.66
C ALA A 142 13.18 26.37 4.15
N GLY A 143 14.36 26.61 3.56
CA GLY A 143 14.53 26.83 2.13
C GLY A 143 14.06 25.64 1.29
N ARG A 144 14.43 24.42 1.71
CA ARG A 144 14.03 23.18 1.02
C ARG A 144 12.51 22.94 1.08
N TYR A 145 11.90 23.13 2.24
CA TYR A 145 10.45 22.96 2.40
C TYR A 145 9.64 24.09 1.77
N ALA A 146 10.15 25.31 1.75
CA ALA A 146 9.53 26.44 1.05
C ALA A 146 9.41 26.19 -0.46
N LEU A 147 10.35 25.46 -1.06
CA LEU A 147 10.28 25.07 -2.47
C LEU A 147 9.45 23.81 -2.71
N TRP A 148 9.53 22.83 -1.80
CA TRP A 148 8.89 21.52 -1.96
C TRP A 148 7.41 21.55 -1.61
N TYR A 149 7.02 22.18 -0.50
CA TYR A 149 5.65 22.11 0.01
C TYR A 149 4.60 22.76 -0.91
N PRO A 150 4.83 23.93 -1.53
CA PRO A 150 3.89 24.50 -2.48
C PRO A 150 3.63 23.62 -3.70
N ARG A 151 4.63 22.85 -4.15
CA ARG A 151 4.47 21.92 -5.28
C ARG A 151 3.44 20.81 -5.02
N LEU A 152 3.19 20.50 -3.76
CA LEU A 152 2.15 19.54 -3.39
C LEU A 152 0.73 20.08 -3.55
N TRP A 153 0.57 21.40 -3.70
CA TRP A 153 -0.72 22.06 -3.89
C TRP A 153 -1.01 22.41 -5.36
N ILE A 154 0.02 22.59 -6.15
CA ILE A 154 -0.09 23.06 -7.53
C ILE A 154 0.06 21.89 -8.50
N PRO A 155 -1.04 21.36 -9.09
CA PRO A 155 -1.02 20.14 -9.89
C PRO A 155 -0.13 20.22 -11.15
N PHE A 156 -0.01 21.39 -11.78
CA PHE A 156 0.71 21.55 -13.04
C PHE A 156 2.23 21.74 -12.89
N LEU A 157 2.74 22.05 -11.70
CA LEU A 157 4.18 22.15 -11.45
C LEU A 157 4.89 20.79 -11.41
N THR A 158 4.14 19.71 -11.47
CA THR A 158 4.65 18.33 -11.48
C THR A 158 4.08 17.58 -12.68
N CYS A 159 4.21 18.12 -13.88
CA CYS A 159 3.92 17.38 -15.11
C CYS A 159 4.93 16.22 -15.23
N GLY A 160 4.51 15.03 -14.79
CA GLY A 160 5.08 13.78 -15.29
C GLY A 160 4.49 13.50 -16.67
N SER A 161 5.28 12.90 -17.54
CA SER A 161 4.94 12.57 -18.91
C SER A 161 3.53 11.97 -19.04
N ASP A 162 2.85 12.30 -20.12
CA ASP A 162 1.56 11.71 -20.54
C ASP A 162 1.68 10.26 -21.05
N ASP A 163 2.70 9.52 -20.63
CA ASP A 163 2.98 8.15 -21.06
C ASP A 163 1.99 7.11 -20.52
N VAL A 164 1.00 7.55 -19.75
CA VAL A 164 -0.05 6.64 -19.28
C VAL A 164 -1.01 6.33 -20.44
N ALA A 165 -1.23 5.03 -20.68
CA ALA A 165 -2.17 4.56 -21.69
C ALA A 165 -3.53 5.28 -21.59
N ARG A 166 -4.08 5.68 -22.73
CA ARG A 166 -5.32 6.51 -22.81
C ARG A 166 -6.46 6.04 -21.89
N PRO A 167 -6.76 4.73 -21.76
CA PRO A 167 -7.85 4.26 -20.90
C PRO A 167 -7.71 4.62 -19.44
N PHE A 168 -6.47 4.90 -18.95
CA PHE A 168 -6.15 5.06 -17.52
C PHE A 168 -5.79 6.49 -17.09
N ARG A 169 -5.92 7.47 -17.97
CA ARG A 169 -5.53 8.87 -17.69
C ARG A 169 -6.25 9.47 -16.48
N ARG A 170 -7.52 9.10 -16.28
CA ARG A 170 -8.33 9.57 -15.14
C ARG A 170 -7.81 8.99 -13.82
N GLU A 171 -7.53 7.70 -13.81
CA GLU A 171 -6.99 6.97 -12.66
C GLU A 171 -5.59 7.51 -12.29
N ALA A 172 -4.72 7.67 -13.26
CA ALA A 172 -3.39 8.24 -13.05
C ALA A 172 -3.44 9.67 -12.45
N ARG A 173 -4.38 10.50 -12.89
CA ARG A 173 -4.59 11.83 -12.31
C ARG A 173 -5.03 11.75 -10.84
N ARG A 174 -5.91 10.81 -10.49
CA ARG A 174 -6.36 10.58 -9.11
C ARG A 174 -5.21 10.10 -8.23
N ILE A 175 -4.44 9.10 -8.69
CA ILE A 175 -3.26 8.60 -7.97
C ILE A 175 -2.30 9.75 -7.67
N ARG A 176 -1.96 10.58 -8.65
CA ARG A 176 -1.08 11.74 -8.45
C ARG A 176 -1.62 12.72 -7.40
N ASN A 177 -2.91 12.99 -7.40
CA ASN A 177 -3.53 13.88 -6.43
C ASN A 177 -3.52 13.29 -5.01
N ASP A 178 -3.81 12.00 -4.89
CA ASP A 178 -3.81 11.30 -3.59
C ASP A 178 -2.39 11.12 -3.06
N SER A 179 -1.38 10.88 -3.91
CA SER A 179 0.03 10.86 -3.51
C SER A 179 0.49 12.21 -2.95
N ARG A 180 0.09 13.33 -3.57
CA ARG A 180 0.36 14.68 -3.01
C ARG A 180 -0.36 14.89 -1.68
N ARG A 181 -1.59 14.40 -1.57
CA ARG A 181 -2.36 14.47 -0.33
C ARG A 181 -1.71 13.65 0.78
N LEU A 182 -1.21 12.45 0.45
CA LEU A 182 -0.44 11.60 1.36
C LEU A 182 0.80 12.35 1.89
N ALA A 183 1.61 12.89 0.97
CA ALA A 183 2.81 13.65 1.32
C ALA A 183 2.51 14.85 2.23
N ARG A 184 1.46 15.64 1.94
CA ARG A 184 1.04 16.75 2.81
C ARG A 184 0.62 16.28 4.20
N ARG A 185 -0.18 15.21 4.28
CA ARG A 185 -0.66 14.69 5.56
C ARG A 185 0.46 14.13 6.41
N LEU A 186 1.40 13.41 5.79
CA LEU A 186 2.59 12.92 6.46
C LEU A 186 3.44 14.08 6.99
N PHE A 187 3.67 15.10 6.18
CA PHE A 187 4.39 16.32 6.59
C PHE A 187 3.71 17.01 7.78
N HIS A 188 2.38 17.17 7.74
CA HIS A 188 1.63 17.74 8.87
C HIS A 188 1.71 16.86 10.14
N ALA A 189 1.71 15.53 9.99
CA ALA A 189 1.89 14.61 11.12
C ALA A 189 3.29 14.78 11.73
N MET A 190 4.33 14.94 10.91
CA MET A 190 5.69 15.22 11.36
C MET A 190 5.77 16.52 12.14
N LEU A 191 5.16 17.60 11.65
CA LEU A 191 5.14 18.90 12.36
C LEU A 191 4.36 18.81 13.68
N ARG A 192 3.23 18.09 13.69
CA ARG A 192 2.36 17.97 14.86
C ARG A 192 2.97 17.13 15.97
N HIS A 193 3.62 16.03 15.64
CA HIS A 193 4.10 15.04 16.60
C HIS A 193 5.60 15.11 16.85
N GLY A 194 6.38 15.72 15.94
CA GLY A 194 7.83 15.82 16.05
C GLY A 194 8.48 14.45 16.31
N PRO A 195 9.46 14.38 17.23
CA PRO A 195 10.13 13.12 17.57
C PRO A 195 9.21 12.02 18.15
N LYS A 196 7.99 12.39 18.59
CA LYS A 196 7.03 11.41 19.14
C LYS A 196 6.23 10.69 18.06
N LEU A 197 6.47 11.01 16.78
CA LEU A 197 5.76 10.37 15.66
C LEU A 197 6.12 8.88 15.55
N ASP A 198 7.34 8.50 15.87
CA ASP A 198 7.81 7.11 15.91
C ASP A 198 6.97 6.20 16.81
N LYS A 199 6.42 6.77 17.90
CA LYS A 199 5.54 6.07 18.85
C LYS A 199 4.09 5.97 18.37
N LYS A 200 3.71 6.64 17.30
CA LYS A 200 2.37 6.63 16.70
C LYS A 200 2.24 5.57 15.61
N GLN A 201 2.53 4.31 15.99
CA GLN A 201 2.65 3.20 15.04
C GLN A 201 1.37 2.95 14.22
N VAL A 202 0.20 3.06 14.82
CA VAL A 202 -1.09 2.91 14.11
C VAL A 202 -1.29 4.02 13.07
N LEU A 203 -0.95 5.27 13.44
CA LEU A 203 -1.00 6.40 12.51
C LEU A 203 -0.01 6.23 11.35
N LEU A 204 1.22 5.78 11.64
CA LEU A 204 2.22 5.48 10.62
C LEU A 204 1.76 4.34 9.72
N GLY A 205 1.17 3.29 10.28
CA GLY A 205 0.59 2.18 9.52
C GLY A 205 -0.44 2.65 8.49
N ARG A 206 -1.36 3.57 8.86
CA ARG A 206 -2.33 4.14 7.91
C ARG A 206 -1.68 4.90 6.75
N PHE A 207 -0.58 5.61 7.00
CA PHE A 207 0.16 6.27 5.92
C PHE A 207 0.83 5.26 5.00
N VAL A 208 1.39 4.19 5.56
CA VAL A 208 2.01 3.10 4.80
C VAL A 208 0.97 2.38 3.96
N ASP A 209 -0.17 2.00 4.54
CA ASP A 209 -1.24 1.32 3.83
C ASP A 209 -1.80 2.17 2.68
N ALA A 210 -1.97 3.49 2.90
CA ALA A 210 -2.35 4.41 1.83
C ALA A 210 -1.27 4.49 0.73
N GLY A 211 0.01 4.48 1.09
CA GLY A 211 1.14 4.43 0.16
C GLY A 211 1.15 3.14 -0.66
N ALA A 212 0.96 1.99 -0.01
CA ALA A 212 0.92 0.67 -0.66
C ALA A 212 -0.27 0.54 -1.63
N GLU A 213 -1.45 1.06 -1.27
CA GLU A 213 -2.61 1.13 -2.17
C GLU A 213 -2.32 1.99 -3.42
N LEU A 214 -1.69 3.16 -3.26
CA LEU A 214 -1.34 4.03 -4.38
C LEU A 214 -0.24 3.40 -5.25
N TYR A 215 0.69 2.67 -4.65
CA TYR A 215 1.71 1.92 -5.37
C TYR A 215 1.10 0.78 -6.18
N ALA A 216 0.18 -0.01 -5.60
CA ALA A 216 -0.54 -1.06 -6.29
C ALA A 216 -1.33 -0.53 -7.50
N GLN A 217 -2.04 0.59 -7.34
CA GLN A 217 -2.72 1.26 -8.46
C GLN A 217 -1.72 1.66 -9.56
N THR A 218 -0.59 2.26 -9.19
CA THR A 218 0.45 2.69 -10.15
C THR A 218 0.99 1.49 -10.94
N ALA A 219 1.33 0.41 -10.25
CA ALA A 219 1.81 -0.83 -10.87
C ALA A 219 0.78 -1.43 -11.83
N CYS A 220 -0.52 -1.45 -11.46
CA CYS A 220 -1.60 -1.91 -12.32
C CYS A 220 -1.70 -1.08 -13.62
N LEU A 221 -1.63 0.24 -13.51
CA LEU A 221 -1.71 1.12 -14.68
C LEU A 221 -0.50 0.92 -15.61
N ALA A 222 0.70 0.80 -15.03
CA ALA A 222 1.93 0.59 -15.78
C ALA A 222 1.90 -0.76 -16.51
N TRP A 223 1.61 -1.84 -15.79
CA TRP A 223 1.59 -3.20 -16.36
C TRP A 223 0.50 -3.36 -17.41
N ALA A 224 -0.74 -2.93 -17.14
CA ALA A 224 -1.82 -2.99 -18.12
C ALA A 224 -1.54 -2.12 -19.35
N GLY A 225 -0.95 -0.95 -19.17
CA GLY A 225 -0.54 -0.07 -20.26
C GLY A 225 0.50 -0.74 -21.17
N GLU A 226 1.45 -1.48 -20.58
CA GLU A 226 2.46 -2.22 -21.34
C GLU A 226 1.86 -3.40 -22.11
N LEU A 227 1.00 -4.19 -21.49
CA LEU A 227 0.29 -5.29 -22.14
C LEU A 227 -0.53 -4.81 -23.35
N ILE A 228 -1.22 -3.68 -23.22
CA ILE A 228 -1.97 -3.07 -24.31
C ILE A 228 -1.04 -2.61 -25.43
N LYS A 229 0.08 -1.96 -25.09
CA LYS A 229 1.07 -1.45 -26.05
C LYS A 229 1.73 -2.57 -26.84
N LYS A 230 1.99 -3.72 -26.20
CA LYS A 230 2.61 -4.91 -26.83
C LYS A 230 1.61 -5.77 -27.60
N GLY A 231 0.31 -5.52 -27.48
CA GLY A 231 -0.73 -6.41 -28.05
C GLY A 231 -0.89 -7.73 -27.30
N GLU A 232 -0.37 -7.83 -26.08
CA GLU A 232 -0.39 -9.02 -25.22
C GLU A 232 -1.58 -9.03 -24.22
N ALA A 233 -2.46 -8.06 -24.33
CA ALA A 233 -3.57 -7.86 -23.38
C ALA A 233 -4.65 -8.96 -23.45
N GLY A 234 -4.65 -9.84 -24.46
CA GLY A 234 -5.74 -10.76 -24.71
C GLY A 234 -7.05 -9.99 -24.97
N ASP A 235 -8.01 -10.13 -24.05
CA ASP A 235 -9.21 -9.28 -24.05
C ASP A 235 -8.89 -7.92 -23.38
N ALA A 236 -8.47 -6.96 -24.20
CA ALA A 236 -8.08 -5.63 -23.73
C ALA A 236 -9.21 -4.87 -23.04
N ALA A 237 -10.48 -5.09 -23.45
CA ALA A 237 -11.62 -4.46 -22.80
C ALA A 237 -11.78 -4.98 -21.37
N ARG A 238 -11.73 -6.30 -21.18
CA ARG A 238 -11.80 -6.95 -19.88
C ARG A 238 -10.63 -6.53 -18.99
N LEU A 239 -9.42 -6.44 -19.52
CA LEU A 239 -8.25 -5.96 -18.80
C LEU A 239 -8.48 -4.53 -18.27
N VAL A 240 -8.95 -3.62 -19.12
CA VAL A 240 -9.25 -2.24 -18.75
C VAL A 240 -10.32 -2.16 -17.65
N GLU A 241 -11.38 -2.96 -17.76
CA GLU A 241 -12.44 -3.03 -16.75
C GLU A 241 -11.90 -3.56 -15.41
N THR A 242 -11.11 -4.63 -15.43
CA THR A 242 -10.48 -5.20 -14.23
C THR A 242 -9.60 -4.18 -13.50
N VAL A 243 -8.75 -3.48 -14.23
CA VAL A 243 -7.85 -2.45 -13.65
C VAL A 243 -8.66 -1.27 -13.10
N LYS A 244 -9.67 -0.80 -13.81
CA LYS A 244 -10.55 0.28 -13.33
C LYS A 244 -11.33 -0.14 -12.08
N HIS A 245 -11.82 -1.37 -12.04
CA HIS A 245 -12.50 -1.90 -10.86
C HIS A 245 -11.55 -1.96 -9.65
N PHE A 246 -10.32 -2.48 -9.85
CA PHE A 246 -9.29 -2.43 -8.81
C PHE A 246 -9.05 -1.00 -8.31
N CYS A 247 -8.83 -0.05 -9.21
CA CYS A 247 -8.61 1.34 -8.83
C CYS A 247 -9.79 1.94 -8.05
N GLN A 248 -11.03 1.55 -8.34
CA GLN A 248 -12.21 2.00 -7.58
C GLN A 248 -12.21 1.46 -6.15
N LEU A 249 -11.94 0.16 -5.97
CA LEU A 249 -11.86 -0.48 -4.66
C LEU A 249 -10.73 0.14 -3.83
N SER A 250 -9.54 0.20 -4.39
CA SER A 250 -8.35 0.75 -3.73
C SER A 250 -8.54 2.24 -3.36
N GLN A 251 -9.16 3.04 -4.22
CA GLN A 251 -9.48 4.44 -3.90
C GLN A 251 -10.47 4.60 -2.73
N ALA A 252 -11.41 3.66 -2.56
CA ALA A 252 -12.30 3.67 -1.40
C ALA A 252 -11.49 3.42 -0.12
N THR A 253 -10.56 2.47 -0.15
CA THR A 253 -9.62 2.20 0.95
C THR A 253 -8.75 3.41 1.28
N VAL A 254 -8.14 4.04 0.27
CA VAL A 254 -7.31 5.27 0.47
C VAL A 254 -8.11 6.41 1.10
N LYS A 255 -9.35 6.62 0.69
CA LYS A 255 -10.22 7.64 1.28
C LYS A 255 -10.52 7.36 2.76
N GLU A 256 -10.78 6.10 3.09
CA GLU A 256 -11.04 5.67 4.46
C GLU A 256 -9.80 5.87 5.33
N LEU A 257 -8.63 5.40 4.89
CA LEU A 257 -7.36 5.61 5.58
C LEU A 257 -7.09 7.10 5.83
N PHE A 258 -7.34 7.95 4.83
CA PHE A 258 -7.22 9.40 5.01
C PHE A 258 -8.23 9.97 6.00
N ARG A 259 -9.42 9.42 6.12
CA ARG A 259 -10.41 9.81 7.14
C ARG A 259 -9.89 9.47 8.52
N GLU A 260 -9.40 8.23 8.70
CA GLU A 260 -8.92 7.71 9.97
C GLU A 260 -7.64 8.38 10.47
N VAL A 261 -6.79 8.91 9.58
CA VAL A 261 -5.66 9.76 9.98
C VAL A 261 -6.12 10.98 10.78
N GLY A 262 -7.30 11.53 10.47
CA GLY A 262 -7.84 12.72 11.14
C GLY A 262 -8.86 12.44 12.25
N ARG A 263 -9.55 11.29 12.18
CA ARG A 263 -10.61 10.92 13.12
C ARG A 263 -10.48 9.44 13.46
N ASN A 264 -10.00 9.15 14.65
CA ASN A 264 -9.77 7.79 15.13
C ASN A 264 -9.95 7.71 16.65
N SER A 265 -9.98 6.47 17.17
CA SER A 265 -10.06 6.14 18.58
C SER A 265 -8.77 5.59 19.18
N ASP A 266 -7.61 5.80 18.50
CA ASP A 266 -6.32 5.19 18.85
C ASP A 266 -5.92 5.42 20.32
N SER A 267 -6.12 6.65 20.81
CA SER A 267 -5.77 7.00 22.19
C SER A 267 -6.64 6.24 23.20
N GLY A 268 -7.95 6.13 22.95
CA GLY A 268 -8.87 5.38 23.80
C GLY A 268 -8.56 3.88 23.80
N GLY A 269 -8.31 3.30 22.62
CA GLY A 269 -7.91 1.91 22.48
C GLY A 269 -6.60 1.60 23.21
N TYR A 270 -5.61 2.46 23.09
CA TYR A 270 -4.33 2.31 23.81
C TYR A 270 -4.50 2.36 25.33
N GLN A 271 -5.34 3.30 25.84
CA GLN A 271 -5.62 3.40 27.28
C GLN A 271 -6.36 2.19 27.79
N LEU A 272 -7.35 1.68 27.04
CA LEU A 272 -8.07 0.46 27.39
C LEU A 272 -7.12 -0.75 27.45
N ALA A 273 -6.29 -0.96 26.42
CA ALA A 273 -5.33 -2.07 26.39
C ALA A 273 -4.38 -2.03 27.60
N ARG A 274 -3.91 -0.85 27.99
CA ARG A 274 -3.05 -0.71 29.18
C ARG A 274 -3.76 -1.15 30.48
N LYS A 275 -5.03 -0.85 30.64
CA LYS A 275 -5.80 -1.29 31.81
C LYS A 275 -5.95 -2.82 31.83
N LEU A 276 -6.27 -3.41 30.67
CA LEU A 276 -6.44 -4.87 30.55
C LEU A 276 -5.14 -5.69 30.78
N ILE A 277 -3.96 -5.08 30.59
CA ILE A 277 -2.67 -5.77 30.77
C ILE A 277 -2.15 -5.61 32.21
N HIS A 278 -2.59 -4.60 32.95
CA HIS A 278 -2.11 -4.28 34.29
C HIS A 278 -3.08 -4.71 35.40
N ASP A 279 -4.26 -5.24 35.05
CA ASP A 279 -5.17 -5.97 35.95
C ASP A 279 -4.88 -7.48 35.89
#